data_eead64e3a3ef2e9a2ff22642d6f167a7
#
_entry.id   eead64e3a3ef2e9a2ff22642d6f167a7
#
_cell.length_a   1.000
_cell.length_b   1.000
_cell.length_c   1.000
_cell.angle_alpha   90.00
_cell.angle_beta   90.00
_cell.angle_gamma   90.00
#
_symmetry.space_group_name_H-M   'P 1'
#
loop_
_entity.id
_entity.type
_entity.pdbx_description
1 polymer ?
#
loop_
_entity_poly.entity_id
_entity_poly.type
_entity_poly.pdbx_seq_one_letter_code
_entity_poly.pdbx_strand_id
1 'polypeptide(L)'
;MEGYGITRGRLSRYRLFWTKNIYDRQGAEQMFFSAVRENCAYHYRHCREYRKILKRSGFRPGQLESSRDIGRIPVLPTLFFKHHAIYSIAPECTWLKTTSSGTSGTASQVNFDGGALLCGLGMVACTVSKRGLLSLRPARSVIFGYEPHRDNRTAVARSTFGATFFAPPLSRDYALIYRQGQYIPNLEHVMDRLCRYSHGAVPVRILGFPSYAYFVLKQMEERGIHLTLPGGSKMILSGGWKQFEGQKVNKEVLYGLARRVLGIEDKDVAEFFSAAEHPVLYCDCRNHHFHVPVYSQVIIRDIKTM
;
A
#
# COMPACT_ATOMS: atom_id res chain seq x y z
N MET A 1 -36.35 -8.12 1.93
CA MET A 1 -35.32 -7.26 1.29
C MET A 1 -35.34 -5.92 2.02
N GLU A 2 -34.64 -5.83 3.16
CA GLU A 2 -34.52 -4.58 3.86
C GLU A 2 -33.44 -3.75 3.19
N GLY A 3 -33.86 -2.58 2.67
CA GLY A 3 -32.98 -1.67 1.95
C GLY A 3 -31.80 -1.25 2.82
N TYR A 4 -30.60 -1.44 2.32
CA TYR A 4 -29.36 -0.90 2.88
C TYR A 4 -29.39 0.63 2.78
N GLY A 5 -30.18 1.28 3.67
CA GLY A 5 -30.15 2.70 3.86
C GLY A 5 -28.74 3.14 4.25
N ILE A 6 -28.15 4.00 3.44
CA ILE A 6 -26.90 4.70 3.76
C ILE A 6 -27.18 5.56 4.99
N THR A 7 -26.88 5.04 6.19
CA THR A 7 -27.01 5.82 7.42
C THR A 7 -25.98 6.96 7.40
N ARG A 8 -26.34 8.12 8.00
CA ARG A 8 -25.48 9.34 8.05
C ARG A 8 -24.04 9.06 8.49
N GLY A 9 -23.82 8.03 9.32
CA GLY A 9 -22.50 7.62 9.78
C GLY A 9 -21.60 6.96 8.72
N ARG A 10 -22.18 6.27 7.73
CA ARG A 10 -21.38 5.74 6.60
C ARG A 10 -20.82 6.85 5.71
N LEU A 11 -21.43 8.03 5.67
CA LEU A 11 -20.96 9.17 4.90
C LEU A 11 -19.65 9.77 5.45
N SER A 12 -19.41 9.75 6.78
CA SER A 12 -18.16 10.28 7.36
C SER A 12 -16.94 9.53 6.87
N ARG A 13 -17.02 8.20 6.78
CA ARG A 13 -15.96 7.34 6.26
C ARG A 13 -15.60 7.69 4.81
N TYR A 14 -16.57 7.78 3.91
CA TYR A 14 -16.31 8.14 2.52
C TYR A 14 -15.70 9.53 2.39
N ARG A 15 -16.22 10.53 3.09
CA ARG A 15 -15.66 11.89 3.08
C ARG A 15 -14.23 11.92 3.58
N LEU A 16 -13.88 11.11 4.58
CA LEU A 16 -12.54 11.01 5.13
C LEU A 16 -11.53 10.47 4.10
N PHE A 17 -11.90 9.42 3.36
CA PHE A 17 -11.02 8.78 2.37
C PHE A 17 -10.97 9.51 1.02
N TRP A 18 -11.92 10.41 0.74
CA TRP A 18 -11.96 11.22 -0.50
C TRP A 18 -11.58 12.69 -0.28
N THR A 19 -10.98 13.02 0.86
CA THR A 19 -10.53 14.40 1.12
C THR A 19 -9.27 14.73 0.33
N LYS A 20 -9.22 15.95 -0.21
CA LYS A 20 -8.01 16.49 -0.86
C LYS A 20 -6.94 16.88 0.17
N ASN A 21 -7.35 17.22 1.39
CA ASN A 21 -6.48 17.65 2.48
C ASN A 21 -6.07 16.46 3.36
N ILE A 22 -5.42 15.46 2.77
CA ILE A 22 -5.11 14.18 3.43
C ILE A 22 -4.19 14.28 4.65
N TYR A 23 -3.59 15.44 4.92
CA TYR A 23 -2.71 15.67 6.08
C TYR A 23 -3.24 16.75 7.04
N ASP A 24 -4.44 17.31 6.82
CA ASP A 24 -5.12 18.23 7.74
C ASP A 24 -5.80 17.45 8.86
N ARG A 25 -5.02 17.04 9.84
CA ARG A 25 -5.49 16.23 10.97
C ARG A 25 -6.47 17.00 11.87
N GLN A 26 -6.21 18.30 12.07
CA GLN A 26 -7.05 19.13 12.92
C GLN A 26 -8.44 19.30 12.32
N GLY A 27 -8.53 19.63 11.03
CA GLY A 27 -9.82 19.76 10.33
C GLY A 27 -10.58 18.43 10.17
N ALA A 28 -9.88 17.29 10.22
CA ALA A 28 -10.50 15.97 10.07
C ALA A 28 -10.75 15.23 11.39
N GLU A 29 -10.37 15.75 12.55
CA GLU A 29 -10.38 15.02 13.83
C GLU A 29 -11.75 14.44 14.17
N GLN A 30 -12.80 15.23 14.10
CA GLN A 30 -14.17 14.79 14.41
C GLN A 30 -14.67 13.74 13.43
N MET A 31 -14.31 13.87 12.15
CA MET A 31 -14.69 12.93 11.11
C MET A 31 -13.94 11.59 11.31
N PHE A 32 -12.65 11.64 11.65
CA PHE A 32 -11.86 10.46 11.97
C PHE A 32 -12.41 9.75 13.20
N PHE A 33 -12.65 10.47 14.30
CA PHE A 33 -13.25 9.92 15.51
C PHE A 33 -14.58 9.23 15.24
N SER A 34 -15.48 9.89 14.51
CA SER A 34 -16.79 9.32 14.13
C SER A 34 -16.62 8.03 13.33
N ALA A 35 -15.71 8.03 12.35
CA ALA A 35 -15.44 6.85 11.54
C ALA A 35 -14.86 5.68 12.37
N VAL A 36 -13.95 5.94 13.31
CA VAL A 36 -13.40 4.93 14.22
C VAL A 36 -14.47 4.34 15.13
N ARG A 37 -15.30 5.22 15.75
CA ARG A 37 -16.39 4.81 16.65
C ARG A 37 -17.40 3.92 15.91
N GLU A 38 -17.82 4.32 14.73
CA GLU A 38 -18.73 3.56 13.88
C GLU A 38 -18.13 2.21 13.47
N ASN A 39 -16.88 2.20 13.06
CA ASN A 39 -16.18 0.99 12.64
C ASN A 39 -16.04 0.00 13.82
N CYS A 40 -15.65 0.50 15.00
CA CYS A 40 -15.56 -0.30 16.21
C CYS A 40 -16.93 -0.91 16.58
N ALA A 41 -18.00 -0.12 16.54
CA ALA A 41 -19.37 -0.59 16.81
C ALA A 41 -19.86 -1.59 15.76
N TYR A 42 -19.50 -1.41 14.48
CA TYR A 42 -19.83 -2.33 13.40
C TYR A 42 -19.16 -3.70 13.64
N HIS A 43 -17.84 -3.73 13.84
CA HIS A 43 -17.11 -4.97 14.10
C HIS A 43 -17.56 -5.67 15.39
N TYR A 44 -17.88 -4.93 16.43
CA TYR A 44 -18.44 -5.47 17.66
C TYR A 44 -19.77 -6.21 17.42
N ARG A 45 -20.63 -5.69 16.55
CA ARG A 45 -21.92 -6.29 16.21
C ARG A 45 -21.78 -7.50 15.28
N HIS A 46 -20.90 -7.42 14.29
CA HIS A 46 -20.84 -8.37 13.18
C HIS A 46 -19.71 -9.41 13.28
N CYS A 47 -18.73 -9.25 14.20
CA CYS A 47 -17.68 -10.22 14.44
C CYS A 47 -17.75 -10.76 15.87
N ARG A 48 -18.10 -12.06 16.02
CA ARG A 48 -18.24 -12.72 17.32
C ARG A 48 -16.92 -12.75 18.09
N GLU A 49 -15.82 -13.03 17.40
CA GLU A 49 -14.47 -13.12 17.96
C GLU A 49 -13.99 -11.75 18.45
N TYR A 50 -14.13 -10.72 17.67
CA TYR A 50 -13.80 -9.34 18.06
C TYR A 50 -14.60 -8.90 19.29
N ARG A 51 -15.89 -9.20 19.31
CA ARG A 51 -16.77 -8.91 20.46
C ARG A 51 -16.30 -9.62 21.73
N LYS A 52 -15.83 -10.89 21.64
CA LYS A 52 -15.26 -11.62 22.77
C LYS A 52 -13.99 -10.95 23.29
N ILE A 53 -13.11 -10.53 22.40
CA ILE A 53 -11.86 -9.83 22.75
C ILE A 53 -12.19 -8.54 23.51
N LEU A 54 -13.04 -7.69 22.97
CA LEU A 54 -13.42 -6.43 23.61
C LEU A 54 -14.07 -6.66 24.99
N LYS A 55 -14.97 -7.65 25.11
CA LYS A 55 -15.59 -7.99 26.42
C LYS A 55 -14.56 -8.43 27.45
N ARG A 56 -13.59 -9.28 27.06
CA ARG A 56 -12.51 -9.73 27.95
C ARG A 56 -11.60 -8.61 28.42
N SER A 57 -11.40 -7.61 27.56
CA SER A 57 -10.62 -6.40 27.90
C SER A 57 -11.43 -5.35 28.69
N GLY A 58 -12.69 -5.63 29.07
CA GLY A 58 -13.56 -4.68 29.74
C GLY A 58 -13.98 -3.49 28.88
N PHE A 59 -13.74 -3.53 27.55
CA PHE A 59 -14.01 -2.43 26.66
C PHE A 59 -15.31 -2.61 25.86
N ARG A 60 -16.05 -1.53 25.69
CA ARG A 60 -17.26 -1.48 24.85
C ARG A 60 -17.21 -0.26 23.92
N PRO A 61 -17.69 -0.37 22.67
CA PRO A 61 -17.67 0.75 21.72
C PRO A 61 -18.38 2.02 22.21
N GLY A 62 -19.38 1.88 23.11
CA GLY A 62 -20.08 3.01 23.74
C GLY A 62 -19.21 3.89 24.65
N GLN A 63 -18.03 3.40 25.06
CA GLN A 63 -17.06 4.14 25.86
C GLN A 63 -16.20 5.10 25.03
N LEU A 64 -16.35 5.09 23.70
CA LEU A 64 -15.70 6.06 22.81
C LEU A 64 -16.55 7.34 22.76
N GLU A 65 -16.25 8.29 23.62
CA GLU A 65 -16.94 9.58 23.71
C GLU A 65 -16.17 10.70 23.02
N SER A 66 -14.85 10.60 22.96
CA SER A 66 -13.95 11.59 22.37
C SER A 66 -12.78 10.95 21.62
N SER A 67 -12.04 11.73 20.84
CA SER A 67 -10.82 11.30 20.15
C SER A 67 -9.73 10.77 21.10
N ARG A 68 -9.73 11.22 22.36
CA ARG A 68 -8.79 10.77 23.40
C ARG A 68 -9.01 9.30 23.80
N ASP A 69 -10.24 8.80 23.65
CA ASP A 69 -10.59 7.44 24.02
C ASP A 69 -10.15 6.41 22.99
N ILE A 70 -9.72 6.82 21.79
CA ILE A 70 -9.25 5.90 20.73
C ILE A 70 -8.09 5.03 21.24
N GLY A 71 -7.21 5.61 22.07
CA GLY A 71 -6.10 4.90 22.69
C GLY A 71 -6.50 3.76 23.63
N ARG A 72 -7.76 3.72 24.09
CA ARG A 72 -8.31 2.68 24.98
C ARG A 72 -8.80 1.44 24.22
N ILE A 73 -8.92 1.52 22.87
CA ILE A 73 -9.30 0.36 22.06
C ILE A 73 -8.21 -0.72 22.23
N PRO A 74 -8.58 -1.96 22.60
CA PRO A 74 -7.63 -3.07 22.74
C PRO A 74 -6.82 -3.31 21.47
N VAL A 75 -5.52 -3.42 21.62
CA VAL A 75 -4.58 -3.65 20.51
C VAL A 75 -4.68 -5.10 20.04
N LEU A 76 -4.76 -5.30 18.75
CA LEU A 76 -4.62 -6.62 18.11
C LEU A 76 -3.27 -6.64 17.36
N PRO A 77 -2.32 -7.49 17.78
CA PRO A 77 -1.05 -7.64 17.08
C PRO A 77 -1.28 -8.15 15.64
N THR A 78 -0.46 -7.73 14.69
CA THR A 78 -0.53 -8.23 13.30
C THR A 78 -0.39 -9.75 13.22
N LEU A 79 0.42 -10.33 14.10
CA LEU A 79 0.60 -11.78 14.22
C LEU A 79 -0.71 -12.51 14.55
N PHE A 80 -1.63 -11.86 15.28
CA PHE A 80 -2.94 -12.41 15.58
C PHE A 80 -3.72 -12.79 14.31
N PHE A 81 -3.69 -11.91 13.28
CA PHE A 81 -4.40 -12.14 12.01
C PHE A 81 -3.77 -13.23 11.13
N LYS A 82 -2.55 -13.67 11.44
CA LYS A 82 -1.94 -14.83 10.77
C LYS A 82 -2.50 -16.15 11.29
N HIS A 83 -2.91 -16.19 12.55
CA HIS A 83 -3.41 -17.41 13.20
C HIS A 83 -4.93 -17.44 13.35
N HIS A 84 -5.60 -16.30 13.20
CA HIS A 84 -7.04 -16.18 13.40
C HIS A 84 -7.70 -15.46 12.22
N ALA A 85 -8.50 -16.19 11.47
CA ALA A 85 -9.36 -15.63 10.43
C ALA A 85 -10.63 -15.06 11.08
N ILE A 86 -10.70 -13.73 11.21
CA ILE A 86 -11.87 -13.03 11.75
C ILE A 86 -12.47 -12.10 10.71
N TYR A 87 -13.76 -12.20 10.49
CA TYR A 87 -14.47 -11.44 9.48
C TYR A 87 -15.73 -10.81 10.05
N SER A 88 -16.04 -9.60 9.62
CA SER A 88 -17.26 -8.86 9.96
C SER A 88 -18.21 -8.72 8.78
N ILE A 89 -17.82 -9.18 7.61
CA ILE A 89 -18.64 -9.20 6.40
C ILE A 89 -18.95 -10.64 6.02
N ALA A 90 -20.15 -10.87 5.52
CA ALA A 90 -20.55 -12.18 5.02
C ALA A 90 -19.76 -12.55 3.75
N PRO A 91 -19.48 -13.85 3.51
CA PRO A 91 -18.70 -14.29 2.35
C PRO A 91 -19.23 -13.77 1.01
N GLU A 92 -20.54 -13.72 0.85
CA GLU A 92 -21.25 -13.24 -0.35
C GLU A 92 -21.10 -11.72 -0.57
N CYS A 93 -20.81 -10.95 0.47
CA CYS A 93 -20.54 -9.52 0.39
C CYS A 93 -19.06 -9.20 0.10
N THR A 94 -18.21 -10.23 -0.01
CA THR A 94 -16.77 -10.04 -0.27
C THR A 94 -16.51 -9.85 -1.75
N TRP A 95 -16.06 -8.66 -2.12
CA TRP A 95 -15.69 -8.30 -3.49
C TRP A 95 -14.22 -8.59 -3.80
N LEU A 96 -13.35 -8.46 -2.80
CA LEU A 96 -11.93 -8.68 -2.97
C LEU A 96 -11.36 -9.42 -1.75
N LYS A 97 -10.64 -10.51 -2.01
CA LYS A 97 -9.84 -11.23 -1.01
C LYS A 97 -8.35 -11.00 -1.29
N THR A 98 -7.61 -10.58 -0.29
CA THR A 98 -6.16 -10.42 -0.37
C THR A 98 -5.48 -11.19 0.76
N THR A 99 -4.21 -11.53 0.52
CA THR A 99 -3.36 -12.17 1.52
C THR A 99 -2.10 -11.36 1.76
N SER A 100 -1.54 -11.44 2.96
CA SER A 100 -0.18 -10.98 3.20
C SER A 100 0.82 -11.88 2.46
N SER A 101 2.08 -11.43 2.34
CA SER A 101 3.11 -12.16 1.58
C SER A 101 3.52 -13.52 2.18
N GLY A 102 3.11 -13.82 3.42
CA GLY A 102 3.37 -15.11 4.06
C GLY A 102 4.86 -15.45 4.28
N THR A 103 5.76 -14.47 4.28
CA THR A 103 7.22 -14.67 4.45
C THR A 103 7.60 -15.40 5.74
N SER A 104 6.70 -15.49 6.71
CA SER A 104 6.85 -16.22 7.98
C SER A 104 6.06 -17.54 8.00
N GLY A 105 5.72 -18.13 6.84
CA GLY A 105 5.02 -19.41 6.70
C GLY A 105 3.49 -19.31 6.68
N THR A 106 2.88 -18.37 7.43
CA THR A 106 1.42 -18.19 7.48
C THR A 106 1.03 -16.82 6.97
N ALA A 107 0.06 -16.74 6.07
CA ALA A 107 -0.43 -15.50 5.50
C ALA A 107 -1.75 -15.06 6.15
N SER A 108 -1.86 -13.79 6.51
CA SER A 108 -3.12 -13.19 6.91
C SER A 108 -4.07 -13.08 5.71
N GLN A 109 -5.37 -13.25 5.95
CA GLN A 109 -6.41 -13.04 4.94
C GLN A 109 -7.22 -11.81 5.29
N VAL A 110 -7.46 -10.94 4.31
CA VAL A 110 -8.27 -9.72 4.46
C VAL A 110 -9.31 -9.68 3.34
N ASN A 111 -10.55 -9.46 3.74
CA ASN A 111 -11.69 -9.37 2.85
C ASN A 111 -12.20 -7.93 2.77
N PHE A 112 -12.51 -7.47 1.57
CA PHE A 112 -13.04 -6.14 1.31
C PHE A 112 -14.44 -6.25 0.68
N ASP A 113 -15.38 -5.49 1.22
CA ASP A 113 -16.67 -5.22 0.57
C ASP A 113 -16.55 -4.06 -0.44
N GLY A 114 -17.60 -3.79 -1.17
CA GLY A 114 -17.62 -2.69 -2.15
C GLY A 114 -17.38 -1.31 -1.50
N GLY A 115 -17.84 -1.12 -0.26
CA GLY A 115 -17.64 0.12 0.48
C GLY A 115 -16.19 0.33 0.88
N ALA A 116 -15.50 -0.72 1.33
CA ALA A 116 -14.08 -0.67 1.65
C ALA A 116 -13.23 -0.42 0.38
N LEU A 117 -13.60 -1.02 -0.75
CA LEU A 117 -12.92 -0.77 -2.03
C LEU A 117 -13.10 0.68 -2.49
N LEU A 118 -14.29 1.26 -2.33
CA LEU A 118 -14.52 2.66 -2.66
C LEU A 118 -13.70 3.60 -1.78
N CYS A 119 -13.57 3.32 -0.48
CA CYS A 119 -12.66 4.05 0.41
C CYS A 119 -11.20 3.88 -0.05
N GLY A 120 -10.77 2.67 -0.40
CA GLY A 120 -9.44 2.40 -0.92
C GLY A 120 -9.12 3.18 -2.20
N LEU A 121 -10.07 3.26 -3.13
CA LEU A 121 -9.92 4.07 -4.34
C LEU A 121 -9.74 5.56 -4.02
N GLY A 122 -10.56 6.12 -3.12
CA GLY A 122 -10.43 7.51 -2.68
C GLY A 122 -9.07 7.77 -2.03
N MET A 123 -8.66 6.89 -1.11
CA MET A 123 -7.36 6.94 -0.46
C MET A 123 -6.21 6.99 -1.47
N VAL A 124 -6.18 6.06 -2.42
CA VAL A 124 -5.13 6.00 -3.45
C VAL A 124 -5.18 7.25 -4.32
N ALA A 125 -6.34 7.62 -4.86
CA ALA A 125 -6.48 8.78 -5.74
C ALA A 125 -6.01 10.08 -5.08
N CYS A 126 -6.42 10.34 -3.83
CA CYS A 126 -6.03 11.55 -3.11
C CYS A 126 -4.54 11.56 -2.75
N THR A 127 -3.99 10.42 -2.29
CA THR A 127 -2.57 10.29 -1.92
C THR A 127 -1.66 10.47 -3.14
N VAL A 128 -1.96 9.75 -4.22
CA VAL A 128 -1.16 9.75 -5.45
C VAL A 128 -1.22 11.12 -6.15
N SER A 129 -2.40 11.77 -6.13
CA SER A 129 -2.58 13.15 -6.61
C SER A 129 -1.74 14.14 -5.79
N LYS A 130 -1.82 14.07 -4.46
CA LYS A 130 -1.06 14.94 -3.54
C LYS A 130 0.44 14.81 -3.72
N ARG A 131 0.93 13.58 -3.98
CA ARG A 131 2.36 13.29 -4.24
C ARG A 131 2.80 13.67 -5.66
N GLY A 132 1.87 14.02 -6.56
CA GLY A 132 2.16 14.37 -7.95
C GLY A 132 2.59 13.16 -8.79
N LEU A 133 2.01 11.98 -8.51
CA LEU A 133 2.31 10.75 -9.25
C LEU A 133 1.30 10.47 -10.36
N LEU A 134 0.12 11.08 -10.33
CA LEU A 134 -0.85 10.98 -11.43
C LEU A 134 -0.35 11.74 -12.66
N SER A 135 -0.60 11.17 -13.83
CA SER A 135 -0.27 11.79 -15.11
C SER A 135 -1.31 11.39 -16.15
N LEU A 136 -1.72 12.33 -16.99
CA LEU A 136 -2.49 12.05 -18.19
C LEU A 136 -1.58 11.66 -19.37
N ARG A 137 -0.28 11.99 -19.30
CA ARG A 137 0.70 11.55 -20.29
C ARG A 137 0.93 10.05 -20.15
N PRO A 138 0.78 9.28 -21.23
CA PRO A 138 1.03 7.84 -21.21
C PRO A 138 2.46 7.51 -20.76
N ALA A 139 2.64 6.37 -20.12
CA ALA A 139 3.93 5.91 -19.63
C ALA A 139 4.14 4.41 -19.91
N ARG A 140 5.39 3.99 -19.96
CA ARG A 140 5.82 2.59 -19.97
C ARG A 140 6.13 2.15 -18.56
N SER A 141 5.70 0.96 -18.17
CA SER A 141 5.91 0.46 -16.80
C SER A 141 6.94 -0.66 -16.80
N VAL A 142 7.99 -0.49 -15.99
CA VAL A 142 8.93 -1.55 -15.64
C VAL A 142 8.68 -1.94 -14.19
N ILE A 143 8.29 -3.18 -13.95
CA ILE A 143 7.77 -3.63 -12.66
C ILE A 143 8.78 -4.58 -12.01
N PHE A 144 9.45 -4.12 -10.96
CA PHE A 144 10.30 -4.92 -10.09
C PHE A 144 9.46 -5.72 -9.09
N GLY A 145 8.64 -6.60 -9.64
CA GLY A 145 7.65 -7.37 -8.91
C GLY A 145 7.04 -8.46 -9.79
N TYR A 146 5.93 -9.02 -9.32
CA TYR A 146 5.26 -10.16 -9.92
C TYR A 146 4.38 -9.79 -11.10
N GLU A 147 4.49 -10.55 -12.20
CA GLU A 147 3.47 -10.59 -13.25
C GLU A 147 2.12 -11.01 -12.63
N PRO A 148 0.98 -10.34 -12.98
CA PRO A 148 -0.31 -10.75 -12.47
C PRO A 148 -0.66 -12.18 -12.86
N HIS A 149 -1.04 -12.98 -11.87
CA HIS A 149 -1.55 -14.33 -12.10
C HIS A 149 -2.69 -14.62 -11.12
N ARG A 150 -3.68 -15.42 -11.56
CA ARG A 150 -4.89 -15.72 -10.77
C ARG A 150 -4.58 -16.36 -9.40
N ASP A 151 -3.47 -17.11 -9.32
CA ASP A 151 -3.06 -17.78 -8.08
C ASP A 151 -2.27 -16.85 -7.15
N ASN A 152 -1.78 -15.71 -7.65
CA ASN A 152 -1.10 -14.71 -6.84
C ASN A 152 -2.09 -13.67 -6.30
N ARG A 153 -2.65 -13.95 -5.11
CA ARG A 153 -3.61 -13.09 -4.42
C ARG A 153 -2.96 -12.11 -3.43
N THR A 154 -1.64 -12.00 -3.46
CA THR A 154 -0.94 -11.11 -2.52
C THR A 154 -1.32 -9.65 -2.74
N ALA A 155 -1.46 -8.92 -1.64
CA ALA A 155 -1.80 -7.49 -1.69
C ALA A 155 -0.78 -6.70 -2.52
N VAL A 156 0.51 -7.05 -2.40
CA VAL A 156 1.59 -6.35 -3.13
C VAL A 156 1.52 -6.56 -4.65
N ALA A 157 1.22 -7.78 -5.14
CA ALA A 157 1.08 -8.01 -6.58
C ALA A 157 -0.07 -7.19 -7.17
N ARG A 158 -1.20 -7.13 -6.46
CA ARG A 158 -2.38 -6.36 -6.87
C ARG A 158 -2.16 -4.86 -6.79
N SER A 159 -1.56 -4.35 -5.72
CA SER A 159 -1.27 -2.92 -5.57
C SER A 159 -0.24 -2.43 -6.58
N THR A 160 0.79 -3.21 -6.87
CA THR A 160 1.79 -2.87 -7.90
C THR A 160 1.17 -2.84 -9.29
N PHE A 161 0.31 -3.81 -9.62
CA PHE A 161 -0.46 -3.76 -10.86
C PHE A 161 -1.37 -2.53 -10.92
N GLY A 162 -2.10 -2.24 -9.84
CA GLY A 162 -2.94 -1.03 -9.73
C GLY A 162 -2.15 0.26 -9.92
N ALA A 163 -0.91 0.33 -9.42
CA ALA A 163 -0.05 1.51 -9.57
C ALA A 163 0.36 1.78 -11.03
N THR A 164 0.28 0.80 -11.93
CA THR A 164 0.53 1.03 -13.37
C THR A 164 -0.50 1.99 -13.99
N PHE A 165 -1.67 2.18 -13.36
CA PHE A 165 -2.71 3.10 -13.82
C PHE A 165 -2.56 4.53 -13.27
N PHE A 166 -1.47 4.85 -12.57
CA PHE A 166 -1.17 6.24 -12.21
C PHE A 166 -0.80 7.11 -13.44
N ALA A 167 -0.54 6.46 -14.56
CA ALA A 167 -0.50 7.06 -15.89
C ALA A 167 -1.15 6.05 -16.86
N PRO A 168 -1.69 6.48 -18.03
CA PRO A 168 -2.16 5.54 -19.04
C PRO A 168 -1.03 4.59 -19.46
N PRO A 169 -1.13 3.27 -19.22
CA PRO A 169 -0.02 2.35 -19.44
C PRO A 169 0.08 1.94 -20.92
N LEU A 170 1.24 2.16 -21.54
CA LEU A 170 1.52 1.68 -22.91
C LEU A 170 2.12 0.27 -22.93
N SER A 171 2.89 -0.08 -21.91
CA SER A 171 3.48 -1.42 -21.76
C SER A 171 3.69 -1.73 -20.29
N ARG A 172 3.82 -3.02 -19.99
CA ARG A 172 4.16 -3.54 -18.66
C ARG A 172 5.20 -4.64 -18.82
N ASP A 173 6.40 -4.42 -18.30
CA ASP A 173 7.50 -5.37 -18.31
C ASP A 173 7.81 -5.78 -16.87
N TYR A 174 7.76 -7.08 -16.58
CA TYR A 174 7.86 -7.62 -15.23
C TYR A 174 9.19 -8.31 -14.98
N ALA A 175 9.79 -8.06 -13.81
CA ALA A 175 11.01 -8.71 -13.35
C ALA A 175 10.79 -10.16 -12.87
N LEU A 176 9.56 -10.50 -12.49
CA LEU A 176 9.17 -11.86 -12.09
C LEU A 176 7.98 -12.29 -12.96
N ILE A 177 8.21 -13.22 -13.88
CA ILE A 177 7.19 -13.75 -14.80
C ILE A 177 6.74 -15.14 -14.36
N TYR A 178 5.46 -15.45 -14.58
CA TYR A 178 4.89 -16.74 -14.20
C TYR A 178 5.04 -17.75 -15.35
N ARG A 179 5.78 -18.82 -15.10
CA ARG A 179 6.00 -19.92 -16.08
C ARG A 179 5.99 -21.26 -15.36
N GLN A 180 5.34 -22.24 -15.95
CA GLN A 180 5.29 -23.62 -15.46
C GLN A 180 4.98 -23.77 -13.97
N GLY A 181 4.02 -23.00 -13.46
CA GLY A 181 3.56 -23.10 -12.07
C GLY A 181 4.36 -22.27 -11.05
N GLN A 182 5.38 -21.53 -11.46
CA GLN A 182 6.23 -20.74 -10.56
C GLN A 182 6.63 -19.39 -11.15
N TYR A 183 7.06 -18.47 -10.29
CA TYR A 183 7.68 -17.22 -10.71
C TYR A 183 9.16 -17.40 -10.95
N ILE A 184 9.62 -16.99 -12.12
CA ILE A 184 11.04 -16.99 -12.49
C ILE A 184 11.54 -15.56 -12.72
N PRO A 185 12.82 -15.28 -12.38
CA PRO A 185 13.44 -13.98 -12.67
C PRO A 185 13.53 -13.72 -14.18
N ASN A 186 13.26 -12.45 -14.56
CA ASN A 186 13.31 -11.95 -15.93
C ASN A 186 14.11 -10.63 -15.98
N LEU A 187 15.26 -10.61 -15.28
CA LEU A 187 16.00 -9.37 -15.02
C LEU A 187 16.67 -8.82 -16.29
N GLU A 188 17.24 -9.67 -17.13
CA GLU A 188 17.86 -9.28 -18.41
C GLU A 188 16.84 -8.55 -19.30
N HIS A 189 15.62 -9.08 -19.38
CA HIS A 189 14.56 -8.45 -20.15
C HIS A 189 14.23 -7.04 -19.64
N VAL A 190 14.08 -6.86 -18.33
CA VAL A 190 13.76 -5.52 -17.78
C VAL A 190 14.91 -4.53 -17.95
N MET A 191 16.16 -4.97 -17.89
CA MET A 191 17.33 -4.15 -18.20
C MET A 191 17.36 -3.74 -19.68
N ASP A 192 17.16 -4.69 -20.62
CA ASP A 192 17.03 -4.40 -22.04
C ASP A 192 15.90 -3.40 -22.33
N ARG A 193 14.74 -3.56 -21.67
CA ARG A 193 13.62 -2.61 -21.81
C ARG A 193 13.98 -1.22 -21.32
N LEU A 194 14.67 -1.09 -20.18
CA LEU A 194 15.14 0.21 -19.68
C LEU A 194 16.11 0.87 -20.70
N CYS A 195 17.06 0.10 -21.26
CA CYS A 195 17.95 0.60 -22.30
C CYS A 195 17.18 1.11 -23.53
N ARG A 196 16.22 0.32 -24.04
CA ARG A 196 15.40 0.75 -25.20
C ARG A 196 14.53 1.97 -24.88
N TYR A 197 13.99 2.06 -23.68
CA TYR A 197 13.11 3.15 -23.28
C TYR A 197 13.86 4.46 -23.07
N SER A 198 15.15 4.42 -22.72
CA SER A 198 15.98 5.62 -22.58
C SER A 198 16.18 6.39 -23.89
N HIS A 199 16.12 5.68 -25.04
CA HIS A 199 16.21 6.30 -26.37
C HIS A 199 14.88 6.89 -26.88
N GLY A 200 13.80 6.75 -26.13
CA GLY A 200 12.47 7.22 -26.50
C GLY A 200 12.11 8.56 -25.87
N ALA A 201 10.87 9.02 -26.13
CA ALA A 201 10.30 10.23 -25.52
C ALA A 201 9.24 9.94 -24.46
N VAL A 202 8.84 8.66 -24.30
CA VAL A 202 7.76 8.25 -23.40
C VAL A 202 8.30 8.03 -21.99
N PRO A 203 7.74 8.69 -20.94
CA PRO A 203 8.18 8.49 -19.56
C PRO A 203 8.09 7.04 -19.12
N VAL A 204 8.99 6.65 -18.20
CA VAL A 204 9.02 5.32 -17.60
C VAL A 204 8.55 5.39 -16.15
N ARG A 205 7.67 4.47 -15.76
CA ARG A 205 7.27 4.22 -14.38
C ARG A 205 7.95 2.96 -13.89
N ILE A 206 8.90 3.11 -12.97
CA ILE A 206 9.53 1.97 -12.30
C ILE A 206 8.74 1.72 -11.02
N LEU A 207 8.20 0.51 -10.88
CA LEU A 207 7.30 0.13 -9.80
C LEU A 207 7.79 -1.14 -9.12
N GLY A 208 7.66 -1.24 -7.80
CA GLY A 208 7.86 -2.52 -7.13
C GLY A 208 8.75 -2.48 -5.89
N PHE A 209 9.47 -3.58 -5.65
CA PHE A 209 10.25 -3.78 -4.44
C PHE A 209 11.57 -3.03 -4.46
N PRO A 210 11.96 -2.34 -3.37
CA PRO A 210 13.25 -1.68 -3.26
C PRO A 210 14.42 -2.64 -3.40
N SER A 211 14.30 -3.89 -2.94
CA SER A 211 15.35 -4.90 -3.08
C SER A 211 15.64 -5.23 -4.55
N TYR A 212 14.60 -5.50 -5.34
CA TYR A 212 14.79 -5.78 -6.76
C TYR A 212 15.28 -4.56 -7.53
N ALA A 213 14.80 -3.35 -7.19
CA ALA A 213 15.32 -2.12 -7.74
C ALA A 213 16.83 -2.00 -7.48
N TYR A 214 17.25 -2.20 -6.23
CA TYR A 214 18.66 -2.16 -5.85
C TYR A 214 19.52 -3.15 -6.64
N PHE A 215 19.12 -4.42 -6.69
CA PHE A 215 19.93 -5.44 -7.37
C PHE A 215 20.02 -5.23 -8.87
N VAL A 216 18.93 -4.86 -9.53
CA VAL A 216 18.95 -4.56 -10.97
C VAL A 216 19.82 -3.36 -11.26
N LEU A 217 19.67 -2.27 -10.51
CA LEU A 217 20.45 -1.05 -10.73
C LEU A 217 21.94 -1.27 -10.42
N LYS A 218 22.26 -2.04 -9.36
CA LYS A 218 23.63 -2.39 -9.03
C LYS A 218 24.26 -3.22 -10.15
N GLN A 219 23.54 -4.21 -10.68
CA GLN A 219 24.00 -5.00 -11.81
C GLN A 219 24.21 -4.17 -13.08
N MET A 220 23.35 -3.18 -13.35
CA MET A 220 23.52 -2.24 -14.45
C MET A 220 24.78 -1.38 -14.26
N GLU A 221 25.00 -0.84 -13.06
CA GLU A 221 26.21 -0.06 -12.72
C GLU A 221 27.49 -0.88 -12.90
N GLU A 222 27.52 -2.13 -12.41
CA GLU A 222 28.64 -3.05 -12.55
C GLU A 222 28.96 -3.40 -14.01
N ARG A 223 27.97 -3.36 -14.90
CA ARG A 223 28.10 -3.54 -16.35
C ARG A 223 28.42 -2.23 -17.09
N GLY A 224 28.58 -1.12 -16.40
CA GLY A 224 28.82 0.20 -17.01
C GLY A 224 27.61 0.76 -17.77
N ILE A 225 26.39 0.26 -17.47
CA ILE A 225 25.15 0.73 -18.11
C ILE A 225 24.62 1.94 -17.34
N HIS A 226 24.75 3.12 -17.97
CA HIS A 226 24.20 4.38 -17.44
C HIS A 226 23.24 4.97 -18.47
N LEU A 227 22.01 5.24 -18.02
CA LEU A 227 20.91 5.69 -18.85
C LEU A 227 20.42 7.06 -18.36
N THR A 228 19.81 7.81 -19.24
CA THR A 228 18.98 8.96 -18.89
C THR A 228 17.57 8.68 -19.39
N LEU A 229 16.67 8.33 -18.47
CA LEU A 229 15.27 8.08 -18.83
C LEU A 229 14.55 9.36 -19.23
N PRO A 230 13.54 9.28 -20.11
CA PRO A 230 12.78 10.43 -20.58
C PRO A 230 12.18 11.27 -19.45
N GLY A 231 12.12 12.59 -19.63
CA GLY A 231 11.58 13.53 -18.66
C GLY A 231 10.17 13.15 -18.19
N GLY A 232 9.96 13.22 -16.87
CA GLY A 232 8.74 12.78 -16.21
C GLY A 232 8.72 11.29 -15.80
N SER A 233 9.82 10.56 -16.01
CA SER A 233 9.99 9.22 -15.46
C SER A 233 10.02 9.26 -13.93
N LYS A 234 9.51 8.21 -13.28
CA LYS A 234 9.41 8.14 -11.82
C LYS A 234 9.66 6.73 -11.32
N MET A 235 10.22 6.64 -10.11
CA MET A 235 10.36 5.37 -9.38
C MET A 235 9.40 5.36 -8.18
N ILE A 236 8.61 4.31 -8.06
CA ILE A 236 7.60 4.15 -7.01
C ILE A 236 7.84 2.81 -6.33
N LEU A 237 8.35 2.85 -5.12
CA LEU A 237 8.77 1.68 -4.36
C LEU A 237 7.74 1.31 -3.29
N SER A 238 7.55 0.02 -3.07
CA SER A 238 6.65 -0.50 -2.03
C SER A 238 7.02 -1.93 -1.63
N GLY A 239 6.54 -2.39 -0.48
CA GLY A 239 6.61 -3.80 -0.08
C GLY A 239 7.87 -4.25 0.63
N GLY A 240 8.83 -3.37 0.89
CA GLY A 240 10.03 -3.65 1.68
C GLY A 240 11.03 -4.62 1.04
N TRP A 241 12.07 -4.99 1.80
CA TRP A 241 13.20 -5.81 1.32
C TRP A 241 12.92 -7.31 1.30
N LYS A 242 11.83 -7.78 1.95
CA LYS A 242 11.42 -9.19 1.96
C LYS A 242 12.52 -10.12 2.47
N GLN A 243 12.81 -11.20 1.73
CA GLN A 243 13.90 -12.13 2.05
C GLN A 243 15.29 -11.50 2.03
N PHE A 244 15.44 -10.30 1.51
CA PHE A 244 16.71 -9.57 1.41
C PHE A 244 16.89 -8.53 2.51
N GLU A 245 16.13 -8.59 3.62
CA GLU A 245 16.24 -7.61 4.71
C GLU A 245 17.67 -7.51 5.28
N GLY A 246 18.43 -8.62 5.31
CA GLY A 246 19.84 -8.65 5.70
C GLY A 246 20.81 -7.94 4.74
N GLN A 247 20.36 -7.62 3.52
CA GLN A 247 21.14 -6.91 2.49
C GLN A 247 20.60 -5.48 2.26
N LYS A 248 19.72 -5.02 3.14
CA LYS A 248 19.10 -3.71 3.03
C LYS A 248 20.13 -2.60 3.12
N VAL A 249 20.06 -1.70 2.17
CA VAL A 249 20.87 -0.48 2.14
C VAL A 249 20.04 0.74 2.57
N ASN A 250 20.73 1.80 2.94
CA ASN A 250 20.10 3.08 3.22
C ASN A 250 19.43 3.66 1.96
N LYS A 251 18.41 4.48 2.15
CA LYS A 251 17.66 5.12 1.05
C LYS A 251 18.58 5.94 0.14
N GLU A 252 19.51 6.66 0.74
CA GLU A 252 20.47 7.51 0.04
C GLU A 252 21.31 6.70 -0.97
N VAL A 253 21.68 5.47 -0.61
CA VAL A 253 22.42 4.55 -1.50
C VAL A 253 21.55 4.15 -2.69
N LEU A 254 20.30 3.73 -2.44
CA LEU A 254 19.38 3.33 -3.51
C LEU A 254 19.02 4.50 -4.43
N TYR A 255 18.75 5.68 -3.88
CA TYR A 255 18.40 6.86 -4.67
C TYR A 255 19.60 7.40 -5.45
N GLY A 256 20.80 7.41 -4.83
CA GLY A 256 22.03 7.71 -5.53
C GLY A 256 22.29 6.79 -6.72
N LEU A 257 22.00 5.49 -6.54
CA LEU A 257 22.09 4.50 -7.60
C LEU A 257 21.06 4.77 -8.73
N ALA A 258 19.81 5.08 -8.39
CA ALA A 258 18.78 5.44 -9.36
C ALA A 258 19.16 6.69 -10.19
N ARG A 259 19.79 7.67 -9.53
CA ARG A 259 20.27 8.89 -10.20
C ARG A 259 21.42 8.59 -11.14
N ARG A 260 22.44 7.84 -10.72
CA ARG A 260 23.60 7.51 -11.55
C ARG A 260 23.27 6.60 -12.73
N VAL A 261 22.40 5.60 -12.48
CA VAL A 261 22.11 4.55 -13.48
C VAL A 261 20.98 4.95 -14.42
N LEU A 262 19.97 5.68 -13.95
CA LEU A 262 18.75 5.96 -14.72
C LEU A 262 18.48 7.47 -14.94
N GLY A 263 19.25 8.36 -14.32
CA GLY A 263 18.97 9.79 -14.36
C GLY A 263 17.67 10.17 -13.61
N ILE A 264 17.19 9.36 -12.67
CA ILE A 264 16.01 9.65 -11.86
C ILE A 264 16.43 10.43 -10.60
N GLU A 265 15.97 11.66 -10.49
CA GLU A 265 16.24 12.51 -9.33
C GLU A 265 15.45 12.03 -8.08
N ASP A 266 15.97 12.33 -6.89
CA ASP A 266 15.35 11.94 -5.60
C ASP A 266 13.89 12.40 -5.49
N LYS A 267 13.57 13.61 -5.95
CA LYS A 267 12.19 14.15 -5.98
C LYS A 267 11.20 13.31 -6.78
N ASP A 268 11.71 12.52 -7.75
CA ASP A 268 10.94 11.64 -8.63
C ASP A 268 10.93 10.17 -8.14
N VAL A 269 11.55 9.90 -6.99
CA VAL A 269 11.40 8.67 -6.24
C VAL A 269 10.32 8.84 -5.18
N ALA A 270 9.43 7.88 -5.04
CA ALA A 270 8.41 7.84 -4.01
C ALA A 270 8.37 6.46 -3.35
N GLU A 271 8.13 6.43 -2.05
CA GLU A 271 7.92 5.19 -1.30
C GLU A 271 6.52 5.12 -0.74
N PHE A 272 5.91 3.94 -0.86
CA PHE A 272 4.64 3.60 -0.26
C PHE A 272 4.83 2.56 0.83
N PHE A 273 4.11 2.75 1.94
CA PHE A 273 3.98 1.76 3.00
C PHE A 273 2.51 1.40 3.21
N SER A 274 2.22 0.10 3.29
CA SER A 274 0.93 -0.46 3.66
C SER A 274 1.15 -1.90 4.12
N ALA A 275 0.24 -2.45 4.91
CA ALA A 275 0.23 -3.85 5.29
C ALA A 275 -1.14 -4.46 4.95
N ALA A 276 -1.20 -5.78 4.71
CA ALA A 276 -2.47 -6.45 4.44
C ALA A 276 -3.43 -6.31 5.63
N GLU A 277 -2.90 -6.42 6.85
CA GLU A 277 -3.63 -6.30 8.11
C GLU A 277 -4.00 -4.85 8.46
N HIS A 278 -3.33 -3.88 7.84
CA HIS A 278 -3.58 -2.45 7.98
C HIS A 278 -3.53 -1.79 6.59
N PRO A 279 -4.59 -1.94 5.79
CA PRO A 279 -4.61 -1.55 4.38
C PRO A 279 -4.77 -0.03 4.18
N VAL A 280 -4.05 0.74 5.00
CA VAL A 280 -3.92 2.19 4.88
C VAL A 280 -2.65 2.50 4.11
N LEU A 281 -2.77 3.38 3.11
CA LEU A 281 -1.65 3.80 2.29
C LEU A 281 -0.96 5.01 2.93
N TYR A 282 0.31 4.83 3.27
CA TYR A 282 1.22 5.91 3.62
C TYR A 282 2.12 6.18 2.44
N CYS A 283 2.36 7.45 2.15
CA CYS A 283 3.27 7.89 1.12
C CYS A 283 4.28 8.85 1.71
N ASP A 284 5.54 8.75 1.29
CA ASP A 284 6.55 9.72 1.66
C ASP A 284 6.30 11.08 0.97
N CYS A 285 6.83 12.14 1.56
CA CYS A 285 6.92 13.45 0.92
C CYS A 285 8.17 13.56 0.03
N ARG A 286 8.41 14.74 -0.54
CA ARG A 286 9.61 14.99 -1.36
C ARG A 286 10.93 14.96 -0.59
N ASN A 287 10.85 15.07 0.75
CA ASN A 287 12.00 14.90 1.66
C ASN A 287 12.07 13.47 2.22
N HIS A 288 11.35 12.52 1.64
CA HIS A 288 11.35 11.09 1.98
C HIS A 288 10.94 10.76 3.42
N HIS A 289 10.10 11.62 4.03
CA HIS A 289 9.46 11.35 5.32
C HIS A 289 8.02 10.89 5.10
N PHE A 290 7.64 9.81 5.78
CA PHE A 290 6.24 9.36 5.80
C PHE A 290 5.40 10.28 6.70
N HIS A 291 4.24 10.66 6.21
CA HIS A 291 3.25 11.42 6.97
C HIS A 291 2.03 10.56 7.27
N VAL A 292 1.48 10.74 8.47
CA VAL A 292 0.25 10.05 8.89
C VAL A 292 -0.96 10.78 8.29
N PRO A 293 -1.71 10.13 7.37
CA PRO A 293 -2.86 10.76 6.75
C PRO A 293 -4.06 10.84 7.70
N VAL A 294 -5.04 11.68 7.36
CA VAL A 294 -6.24 11.94 8.18
C VAL A 294 -7.09 10.70 8.46
N TYR A 295 -7.00 9.68 7.65
CA TYR A 295 -7.71 8.40 7.81
C TYR A 295 -6.94 7.36 8.63
N SER A 296 -5.87 7.77 9.30
CA SER A 296 -5.05 6.93 10.19
C SER A 296 -4.58 7.70 11.42
N GLN A 297 -4.23 6.95 12.45
CA GLN A 297 -3.59 7.49 13.65
C GLN A 297 -2.48 6.54 14.10
N VAL A 298 -1.35 7.10 14.51
CA VAL A 298 -0.25 6.37 15.14
C VAL A 298 -0.24 6.70 16.62
N ILE A 299 -0.25 5.68 17.47
CA ILE A 299 -0.15 5.78 18.93
C ILE A 299 1.11 5.04 19.36
N ILE A 300 2.07 5.79 19.90
CA ILE A 300 3.30 5.21 20.43
C ILE A 300 3.02 4.77 21.86
N ARG A 301 3.32 3.51 22.18
CA ARG A 301 3.14 2.92 23.50
C ARG A 301 4.46 2.42 24.03
N ASP A 302 4.65 2.50 25.34
CA ASP A 302 5.75 1.84 26.02
C ASP A 302 5.51 0.33 26.04
N ILE A 303 6.54 -0.46 25.71
CA ILE A 303 6.45 -1.93 25.65
C ILE A 303 6.15 -2.54 27.02
N LYS A 304 6.59 -1.88 28.11
CA LYS A 304 6.44 -2.41 29.47
C LYS A 304 5.09 -2.08 30.10
N THR A 305 4.44 -0.99 29.63
CA THR A 305 3.21 -0.47 30.25
C THR A 305 1.97 -0.56 29.33
N MET A 306 2.07 -1.21 28.21
CA MET A 306 1.03 -1.30 27.12
C MET A 306 -0.41 -1.28 27.57
#